data_58461cd14ecae630ab7641f4c38a5efc
#
_entry.id   58461cd14ecae630ab7641f4c38a5efc
#
_cell.length_a   1.000
_cell.length_b   1.000
_cell.length_c   1.000
_cell.angle_alpha   90.00
_cell.angle_beta   90.00
_cell.angle_gamma   90.00
#
_symmetry.space_group_name_H-M   'P 1'
#
loop_
_entity.id
_entity.type
_entity.pdbx_description
1 polymer ?
#
loop_
_entity_poly.entity_id
_entity_poly.type
_entity_poly.pdbx_seq_one_letter_code
_entity_poly.pdbx_strand_id
1 'polypeptide(L)'
;MTGAARPAAARRGRDRRARVLPGPAGRRRVEGVRPSTAVVGGGIAGLAAATALAERGVAVTLYERESYLGGRVGGWPTRLRDGTGVTMSRGFHAFFRQYYNLRGLLRRTDPALERLTGLPDYPLLHGSGTRDGFRHVPRTPPFSALGFALLSPSFGLRDLGAMDPVAAMPLFDVRVPDVYTRLDGISAHDFLDAVRFPEKARHLAFEVFSRSFFADPRQLSAAELALMFHIYFLGSAEGLLFDVPRAPFPDALWNPLADYLERHGARVRTGTPVEHVAPARDGGYRITTDGDETPYDSVVLALDAAGLRSLAARSDRLGDAPWRERVARLRTAPPFLVTRLWLDRPVAPDRPGFLGTSGFGTLDNISVLERWEDEAARWAARTGGSVVELHAYAVPPEAARDVEEKRLVDQLHRVYPETRAATVVDVRHEWRADCPLFPVGGYRDRPTVRTPDPRLVVAGDLVRGELPVALMERAATTGFQAANALLEQWGVRGQTLWTVPDRGRNAVLRGLARWASG
;
A
#
# COMPACT_ATOMS: atom_id res chain seq x y z
N MET A 1 29.40 -19.32 27.60
CA MET A 1 27.92 -19.32 27.72
C MET A 1 27.44 -17.94 27.40
N THR A 2 27.19 -17.67 26.11
CA THR A 2 26.70 -16.38 25.60
C THR A 2 25.18 -16.43 25.58
N GLY A 3 24.57 -15.67 26.48
CA GLY A 3 23.12 -15.55 26.58
C GLY A 3 22.52 -14.95 25.32
N ALA A 4 21.81 -15.75 24.54
CA ALA A 4 20.99 -15.30 23.44
C ALA A 4 19.91 -14.34 23.99
N ALA A 5 19.98 -13.07 23.59
CA ALA A 5 18.95 -12.09 23.91
C ALA A 5 17.61 -12.59 23.35
N ARG A 6 16.63 -12.82 24.23
CA ARG A 6 15.25 -13.12 23.84
C ARG A 6 14.75 -12.02 22.89
N PRO A 7 14.20 -12.38 21.72
CA PRO A 7 13.59 -11.39 20.84
C PRO A 7 12.49 -10.67 21.63
N ALA A 8 12.56 -9.33 21.65
CA ALA A 8 11.57 -8.50 22.31
C ALA A 8 10.18 -8.89 21.79
N ALA A 9 9.33 -9.38 22.69
CA ALA A 9 7.96 -9.76 22.39
C ALA A 9 7.31 -8.66 21.53
N ALA A 10 6.81 -9.03 20.36
CA ALA A 10 6.17 -8.11 19.43
C ALA A 10 5.07 -7.36 20.19
N ARG A 11 5.37 -6.12 20.61
CA ARG A 11 4.39 -5.29 21.32
C ARG A 11 3.18 -5.20 20.41
N ARG A 12 2.00 -5.47 20.95
CA ARG A 12 0.72 -5.33 20.26
C ARG A 12 0.63 -3.88 19.77
N GLY A 13 1.17 -3.65 18.55
CA GLY A 13 1.39 -2.34 17.99
C GLY A 13 0.08 -1.60 17.83
N ARG A 14 -0.28 -0.76 18.82
CA ARG A 14 -1.26 0.30 18.70
C ARG A 14 -0.79 1.47 19.53
N ASP A 15 -0.63 2.60 18.86
CA ASP A 15 -0.43 3.86 19.53
C ASP A 15 -1.58 4.11 20.54
N ARG A 16 -1.27 4.66 21.71
CA ARG A 16 -2.27 4.97 22.75
C ARG A 16 -3.37 5.93 22.30
N ARG A 17 -3.13 6.69 21.22
CA ARG A 17 -4.09 7.63 20.63
C ARG A 17 -4.75 7.10 19.36
N ALA A 18 -4.49 5.84 18.99
CA ALA A 18 -5.22 5.20 17.92
C ALA A 18 -6.73 5.22 18.23
N ARG A 19 -7.53 5.56 17.24
CA ARG A 19 -8.98 5.65 17.36
C ARG A 19 -9.63 4.34 16.99
N VAL A 20 -10.70 4.03 17.70
CA VAL A 20 -11.56 2.87 17.44
C VAL A 20 -12.84 3.38 16.81
N LEU A 21 -13.24 2.77 15.71
CA LEU A 21 -14.53 2.98 15.07
C LEU A 21 -15.30 1.65 15.12
N PRO A 22 -16.30 1.54 15.99
CA PRO A 22 -17.14 0.35 16.04
C PRO A 22 -17.80 0.10 14.69
N GLY A 23 -17.85 -1.17 14.28
CA GLY A 23 -18.67 -1.55 13.14
C GLY A 23 -20.17 -1.46 13.48
N PRO A 24 -21.05 -1.57 12.49
CA PRO A 24 -22.50 -1.67 12.71
C PRO A 24 -22.85 -2.66 13.81
N ALA A 25 -23.84 -2.29 14.66
CA ALA A 25 -24.37 -3.18 15.68
C ALA A 25 -25.26 -4.25 15.03
N GLY A 26 -25.41 -5.41 15.68
CA GLY A 26 -26.25 -6.47 15.17
C GLY A 26 -25.90 -7.86 15.74
N ARG A 27 -26.52 -8.88 15.16
CA ARG A 27 -26.27 -10.28 15.50
C ARG A 27 -24.84 -10.68 15.17
N ARG A 28 -24.31 -11.68 15.83
CA ARG A 28 -22.92 -12.13 15.60
C ARG A 28 -22.72 -12.71 14.20
N ARG A 29 -23.73 -13.40 13.68
CA ARG A 29 -23.73 -14.09 12.37
C ARG A 29 -25.10 -13.96 11.72
N VAL A 30 -25.14 -14.22 10.42
CA VAL A 30 -26.35 -14.40 9.67
C VAL A 30 -27.11 -15.61 10.23
N GLU A 31 -28.44 -15.49 10.34
CA GLU A 31 -29.35 -16.53 10.75
C GLU A 31 -30.40 -16.78 9.63
N GLY A 32 -30.82 -18.02 9.46
CA GLY A 32 -31.75 -18.42 8.38
C GLY A 32 -31.07 -18.51 7.01
N VAL A 33 -31.70 -17.92 5.99
CA VAL A 33 -31.18 -17.92 4.62
C VAL A 33 -29.89 -17.11 4.57
N ARG A 34 -28.82 -17.72 4.09
CA ARG A 34 -27.50 -17.10 4.00
C ARG A 34 -27.42 -16.24 2.74
N PRO A 35 -27.22 -14.90 2.87
CA PRO A 35 -27.00 -14.07 1.71
C PRO A 35 -25.68 -14.46 1.02
N SER A 36 -25.66 -14.35 -0.30
CA SER A 36 -24.52 -14.63 -1.15
C SER A 36 -23.85 -13.34 -1.61
N THR A 37 -22.53 -13.32 -1.62
CA THR A 37 -21.74 -12.15 -2.06
C THR A 37 -20.63 -12.58 -3.00
N ALA A 38 -20.57 -11.97 -4.18
CA ALA A 38 -19.41 -12.04 -5.04
C ALA A 38 -18.40 -10.94 -4.64
N VAL A 39 -17.16 -11.32 -4.41
CA VAL A 39 -16.05 -10.40 -4.23
C VAL A 39 -15.17 -10.46 -5.48
N VAL A 40 -15.11 -9.38 -6.24
CA VAL A 40 -14.38 -9.30 -7.50
C VAL A 40 -13.03 -8.62 -7.27
N GLY A 41 -11.96 -9.41 -7.30
CA GLY A 41 -10.59 -9.02 -7.02
C GLY A 41 -10.05 -9.59 -5.71
N GLY A 42 -8.97 -10.39 -5.80
CA GLY A 42 -8.28 -11.07 -4.70
C GLY A 42 -7.11 -10.28 -4.10
N GLY A 43 -7.09 -8.94 -4.25
CA GLY A 43 -6.16 -8.05 -3.57
C GLY A 43 -6.51 -7.86 -2.09
N ILE A 44 -5.72 -7.06 -1.37
CA ILE A 44 -5.91 -6.79 0.07
C ILE A 44 -7.35 -6.36 0.41
N ALA A 45 -7.96 -5.50 -0.41
CA ALA A 45 -9.31 -5.01 -0.19
C ALA A 45 -10.36 -6.13 -0.29
N GLY A 46 -10.27 -6.95 -1.34
CA GLY A 46 -11.16 -8.10 -1.52
C GLY A 46 -10.98 -9.15 -0.44
N LEU A 47 -9.75 -9.46 -0.08
CA LEU A 47 -9.43 -10.38 1.02
C LEU A 47 -9.98 -9.89 2.37
N ALA A 48 -9.87 -8.57 2.66
CA ALA A 48 -10.43 -7.99 3.87
C ALA A 48 -11.97 -8.06 3.89
N ALA A 49 -12.62 -7.74 2.76
CA ALA A 49 -14.07 -7.82 2.62
C ALA A 49 -14.55 -9.27 2.76
N ALA A 50 -13.95 -10.19 2.01
CA ALA A 50 -14.30 -11.61 2.04
C ALA A 50 -14.14 -12.20 3.46
N THR A 51 -13.06 -11.86 4.17
CA THR A 51 -12.81 -12.31 5.54
C THR A 51 -13.93 -11.85 6.48
N ALA A 52 -14.23 -10.54 6.47
CA ALA A 52 -15.26 -10.00 7.36
C ALA A 52 -16.66 -10.58 7.08
N LEU A 53 -16.99 -10.83 5.83
CA LEU A 53 -18.26 -11.43 5.42
C LEU A 53 -18.33 -12.92 5.80
N ALA A 54 -17.32 -13.71 5.46
CA ALA A 54 -17.28 -15.14 5.72
C ALA A 54 -17.29 -15.46 7.23
N GLU A 55 -16.53 -14.72 8.05
CA GLU A 55 -16.57 -14.83 9.52
C GLU A 55 -17.97 -14.68 10.09
N ARG A 56 -18.84 -13.95 9.41
CA ARG A 56 -20.23 -13.67 9.82
C ARG A 56 -21.27 -14.54 9.15
N GLY A 57 -20.84 -15.56 8.43
CA GLY A 57 -21.70 -16.58 7.85
C GLY A 57 -22.32 -16.23 6.50
N VAL A 58 -21.87 -15.18 5.84
CA VAL A 58 -22.24 -14.86 4.46
C VAL A 58 -21.62 -15.90 3.52
N ALA A 59 -22.36 -16.32 2.48
CA ALA A 59 -21.83 -17.20 1.44
C ALA A 59 -20.99 -16.39 0.45
N VAL A 60 -19.66 -16.42 0.60
CA VAL A 60 -18.74 -15.62 -0.20
C VAL A 60 -18.12 -16.45 -1.32
N THR A 61 -18.11 -15.89 -2.54
CA THR A 61 -17.22 -16.33 -3.62
C THR A 61 -16.29 -15.18 -3.99
N LEU A 62 -14.98 -15.41 -3.85
CA LEU A 62 -13.95 -14.46 -4.25
C LEU A 62 -13.39 -14.87 -5.62
N TYR A 63 -13.42 -13.96 -6.56
CA TYR A 63 -12.89 -14.12 -7.91
C TYR A 63 -11.61 -13.31 -8.09
N GLU A 64 -10.55 -13.94 -8.56
CA GLU A 64 -9.28 -13.31 -8.91
C GLU A 64 -8.83 -13.78 -10.30
N ARG A 65 -8.47 -12.84 -11.17
CA ARG A 65 -8.04 -13.13 -12.54
C ARG A 65 -6.66 -13.80 -12.61
N GLU A 66 -5.77 -13.41 -11.69
CA GLU A 66 -4.44 -14.01 -11.61
C GLU A 66 -4.52 -15.39 -10.92
N SER A 67 -3.52 -16.23 -11.15
CA SER A 67 -3.40 -17.52 -10.46
C SER A 67 -2.99 -17.41 -8.99
N TYR A 68 -2.80 -16.19 -8.48
CA TYR A 68 -2.32 -15.88 -7.13
C TYR A 68 -3.15 -14.77 -6.49
N LEU A 69 -3.13 -14.71 -5.16
CA LEU A 69 -3.80 -13.68 -4.35
C LEU A 69 -2.85 -12.55 -3.95
N GLY A 70 -3.41 -11.48 -3.36
CA GLY A 70 -2.66 -10.34 -2.85
C GLY A 70 -2.59 -9.16 -3.81
N GLY A 71 -2.96 -9.34 -5.07
CA GLY A 71 -2.94 -8.28 -6.08
C GLY A 71 -1.55 -7.68 -6.25
N ARG A 72 -1.38 -6.38 -5.97
CA ARG A 72 -0.07 -5.69 -6.03
C ARG A 72 0.94 -6.16 -4.97
N VAL A 73 0.49 -6.81 -3.91
CA VAL A 73 1.32 -7.49 -2.91
C VAL A 73 1.30 -9.00 -3.14
N GLY A 74 1.09 -9.42 -4.35
CA GLY A 74 1.07 -10.81 -4.76
C GLY A 74 2.45 -11.36 -5.11
N GLY A 75 2.52 -12.68 -5.24
CA GLY A 75 3.69 -13.40 -5.72
C GLY A 75 3.29 -14.69 -6.40
N TRP A 76 4.12 -15.18 -7.27
CA TRP A 76 3.86 -16.36 -8.09
C TRP A 76 5.12 -17.21 -8.27
N PRO A 77 4.97 -18.54 -8.40
CA PRO A 77 6.10 -19.42 -8.64
C PRO A 77 6.72 -19.16 -10.03
N THR A 78 8.04 -19.19 -10.09
CA THR A 78 8.80 -19.16 -11.35
C THR A 78 10.00 -20.10 -11.26
N ARG A 79 10.70 -20.31 -12.38
CA ARG A 79 11.92 -21.11 -12.43
C ARG A 79 13.07 -20.30 -12.98
N LEU A 80 14.21 -20.38 -12.32
CA LEU A 80 15.47 -19.83 -12.82
C LEU A 80 15.97 -20.69 -14.00
N ARG A 81 16.98 -20.19 -14.73
CA ARG A 81 17.58 -20.88 -15.87
C ARG A 81 18.16 -22.25 -15.52
N ASP A 82 18.62 -22.42 -14.29
CA ASP A 82 19.15 -23.69 -13.76
C ASP A 82 18.05 -24.67 -13.31
N GLY A 83 16.77 -24.30 -13.48
CA GLY A 83 15.61 -25.09 -13.07
C GLY A 83 15.18 -24.89 -11.61
N THR A 84 15.94 -24.12 -10.81
CA THR A 84 15.58 -23.83 -9.42
C THR A 84 14.21 -23.13 -9.34
N GLY A 85 13.30 -23.70 -8.57
CA GLY A 85 12.01 -23.06 -8.26
C GLY A 85 12.21 -21.90 -7.27
N VAL A 86 11.65 -20.74 -7.59
CA VAL A 86 11.65 -19.54 -6.77
C VAL A 86 10.33 -18.82 -6.90
N THR A 87 10.08 -17.87 -6.00
CA THR A 87 8.87 -17.03 -6.02
C THR A 87 9.23 -15.63 -6.50
N MET A 88 8.60 -15.18 -7.59
CA MET A 88 8.66 -13.79 -8.03
C MET A 88 7.50 -13.02 -7.39
N SER A 89 7.69 -11.72 -7.20
CA SER A 89 6.68 -10.81 -6.65
C SER A 89 6.75 -9.45 -7.35
N ARG A 90 5.86 -8.55 -6.96
CA ARG A 90 5.88 -7.15 -7.41
C ARG A 90 6.79 -6.26 -6.57
N GLY A 91 7.72 -6.88 -5.86
CA GLY A 91 8.79 -6.21 -5.17
C GLY A 91 8.48 -5.81 -3.73
N PHE A 92 9.40 -5.04 -3.16
CA PHE A 92 9.38 -4.64 -1.77
C PHE A 92 8.10 -3.90 -1.35
N HIS A 93 7.55 -4.30 -0.20
CA HIS A 93 6.42 -3.63 0.44
C HIS A 93 6.68 -3.50 1.95
N ALA A 94 6.58 -2.26 2.46
CA ALA A 94 6.73 -1.95 3.88
C ALA A 94 5.38 -2.07 4.62
N PHE A 95 5.28 -2.99 5.56
CA PHE A 95 4.10 -3.18 6.41
C PHE A 95 4.22 -2.30 7.66
N PHE A 96 3.83 -1.04 7.54
CA PHE A 96 3.93 -0.10 8.65
C PHE A 96 3.09 -0.52 9.85
N ARG A 97 3.56 -0.20 11.06
CA ARG A 97 2.89 -0.66 12.28
C ARG A 97 1.59 0.06 12.56
N GLN A 98 1.38 1.26 12.00
CA GLN A 98 0.09 1.95 12.02
C GLN A 98 -0.91 1.41 11.00
N TYR A 99 -0.58 0.43 10.18
CA TYR A 99 -1.55 -0.28 9.33
C TYR A 99 -2.38 -1.24 10.16
N TYR A 100 -3.23 -0.68 11.03
CA TYR A 100 -3.94 -1.43 12.06
C TYR A 100 -4.94 -2.43 11.51
N ASN A 101 -5.67 -2.06 10.46
CA ASN A 101 -6.69 -2.92 9.85
C ASN A 101 -6.05 -4.03 9.01
N LEU A 102 -5.01 -3.70 8.23
CA LEU A 102 -4.24 -4.71 7.51
C LEU A 102 -3.58 -5.70 8.48
N ARG A 103 -2.90 -5.21 9.51
CA ARG A 103 -2.30 -6.09 10.54
C ARG A 103 -3.38 -6.87 11.29
N GLY A 104 -4.56 -6.30 11.46
CA GLY A 104 -5.74 -7.00 11.98
C GLY A 104 -6.19 -8.14 11.08
N LEU A 105 -6.17 -7.97 9.76
CA LEU A 105 -6.44 -9.03 8.79
C LEU A 105 -5.40 -10.16 8.90
N LEU A 106 -4.11 -9.83 8.88
CA LEU A 106 -3.03 -10.82 8.96
C LEU A 106 -3.05 -11.64 10.27
N ARG A 107 -3.48 -11.03 11.38
CA ARG A 107 -3.62 -11.75 12.67
C ARG A 107 -4.66 -12.87 12.69
N ARG A 108 -5.50 -13.01 11.66
CA ARG A 108 -6.41 -14.16 11.52
C ARG A 108 -5.64 -15.46 11.35
N THR A 109 -4.48 -15.39 10.72
CA THR A 109 -3.64 -16.56 10.39
C THR A 109 -2.30 -16.57 11.12
N ASP A 110 -1.89 -15.41 11.65
CA ASP A 110 -0.66 -15.23 12.41
C ASP A 110 -0.90 -14.23 13.56
N PRO A 111 -1.48 -14.68 14.69
CA PRO A 111 -1.88 -13.79 15.80
C PRO A 111 -0.75 -12.94 16.37
N ALA A 112 0.48 -13.44 16.39
CA ALA A 112 1.66 -12.76 16.88
C ALA A 112 2.39 -11.93 15.80
N LEU A 113 2.04 -12.10 14.52
CA LEU A 113 2.72 -11.56 13.35
C LEU A 113 4.20 -12.00 13.28
N GLU A 114 4.47 -13.26 13.56
CA GLU A 114 5.82 -13.85 13.55
C GLU A 114 6.37 -14.02 12.13
N ARG A 115 5.47 -14.07 11.13
CA ARG A 115 5.85 -14.10 9.71
C ARG A 115 6.33 -12.75 9.19
N LEU A 116 6.26 -11.70 10.02
CA LEU A 116 6.82 -10.38 9.73
C LEU A 116 8.07 -10.14 10.60
N THR A 117 9.09 -9.54 10.00
CA THR A 117 10.30 -9.09 10.71
C THR A 117 10.49 -7.59 10.59
N GLY A 118 10.85 -6.92 11.69
CA GLY A 118 11.10 -5.49 11.69
C GLY A 118 12.44 -5.15 11.07
N LEU A 119 12.47 -4.22 10.14
CA LEU A 119 13.73 -3.62 9.72
C LEU A 119 14.15 -2.54 10.71
N PRO A 120 15.46 -2.48 11.04
CA PRO A 120 15.96 -1.58 12.09
C PRO A 120 15.94 -0.11 11.69
N ASP A 121 15.94 0.16 10.39
CA ASP A 121 16.00 1.51 9.81
C ASP A 121 15.40 1.54 8.40
N TYR A 122 15.17 2.74 7.90
CA TYR A 122 14.89 3.07 6.51
C TYR A 122 15.99 4.00 6.01
N PRO A 123 17.19 3.49 5.67
CA PRO A 123 18.30 4.31 5.22
C PRO A 123 18.01 4.87 3.82
N LEU A 124 18.39 6.11 3.61
CA LEU A 124 18.28 6.84 2.35
C LEU A 124 19.66 7.30 1.90
N LEU A 125 19.94 7.17 0.62
CA LEU A 125 21.18 7.63 0.00
C LEU A 125 20.87 8.52 -1.21
N HIS A 126 21.32 9.77 -1.15
CA HIS A 126 21.27 10.67 -2.29
C HIS A 126 22.55 10.60 -3.15
N GLY A 127 22.44 10.86 -4.45
CA GLY A 127 23.55 10.83 -5.40
C GLY A 127 24.70 11.81 -5.10
N SER A 128 24.45 12.83 -4.26
CA SER A 128 25.49 13.71 -3.70
C SER A 128 26.33 13.07 -2.59
N GLY A 129 25.99 11.84 -2.16
CA GLY A 129 26.61 11.17 -1.01
C GLY A 129 25.91 11.43 0.33
N THR A 130 24.90 12.30 0.38
CA THR A 130 24.11 12.56 1.60
C THR A 130 23.37 11.31 2.03
N ARG A 131 23.41 11.00 3.33
CA ARG A 131 22.73 9.85 3.93
C ARG A 131 21.76 10.32 5.01
N ASP A 132 20.52 9.86 4.89
CA ASP A 132 19.45 10.08 5.86
C ASP A 132 18.95 8.74 6.41
N GLY A 133 18.19 8.78 7.50
CA GLY A 133 17.58 7.60 8.10
C GLY A 133 16.65 7.97 9.24
N PHE A 134 15.85 7.01 9.69
CA PHE A 134 14.83 7.25 10.72
C PHE A 134 15.17 6.63 12.08
N ARG A 135 16.31 5.93 12.19
CA ARG A 135 16.68 5.17 13.39
C ARG A 135 16.74 6.03 14.66
N HIS A 136 17.23 7.26 14.54
CA HIS A 136 17.43 8.18 15.66
C HIS A 136 16.33 9.22 15.80
N VAL A 137 15.34 9.21 14.91
CA VAL A 137 14.22 10.15 14.94
C VAL A 137 13.29 9.82 16.11
N PRO A 138 12.91 10.81 16.93
CA PRO A 138 11.92 10.62 17.99
C PRO A 138 10.61 10.07 17.41
N ARG A 139 10.00 9.11 18.09
CA ARG A 139 8.77 8.45 17.58
C ARG A 139 7.51 9.21 17.91
N THR A 140 7.53 10.03 18.96
CA THR A 140 6.32 10.70 19.48
C THR A 140 6.03 11.99 18.71
N PRO A 141 4.87 12.13 18.03
CA PRO A 141 4.46 13.39 17.43
C PRO A 141 4.28 14.53 18.47
N PRO A 142 4.63 15.78 18.14
CA PRO A 142 5.19 16.28 16.89
C PRO A 142 6.71 16.19 16.80
N PHE A 143 7.38 15.66 17.84
CA PHE A 143 8.85 15.56 17.90
C PHE A 143 9.45 14.66 16.80
N SER A 144 8.66 13.75 16.23
CA SER A 144 9.06 12.96 15.06
C SER A 144 9.37 13.84 13.84
N ALA A 145 8.51 14.79 13.50
CA ALA A 145 8.74 15.70 12.37
C ALA A 145 9.87 16.69 12.66
N LEU A 146 9.87 17.30 13.84
CA LEU A 146 10.93 18.25 14.26
C LEU A 146 12.28 17.54 14.38
N GLY A 147 12.32 16.38 15.01
CA GLY A 147 13.55 15.60 15.16
C GLY A 147 14.11 15.14 13.82
N PHE A 148 13.25 14.74 12.87
CA PHE A 148 13.71 14.41 11.53
C PHE A 148 14.36 15.63 10.86
N ALA A 149 13.70 16.79 10.85
CA ALA A 149 14.23 18.00 10.25
C ALA A 149 15.54 18.48 10.89
N LEU A 150 15.71 18.31 12.21
CA LEU A 150 16.91 18.72 12.93
C LEU A 150 18.07 17.71 12.82
N LEU A 151 17.79 16.42 12.66
CA LEU A 151 18.79 15.36 12.61
C LEU A 151 19.22 15.00 11.18
N SER A 152 18.40 15.35 10.18
CA SER A 152 18.68 15.08 8.78
C SER A 152 19.75 16.03 8.23
N PRO A 153 20.83 15.52 7.63
CA PRO A 153 21.85 16.36 6.98
C PRO A 153 21.31 17.08 5.73
N SER A 154 20.15 16.69 5.23
CA SER A 154 19.47 17.35 4.11
C SER A 154 18.80 18.67 4.50
N PHE A 155 18.66 18.98 5.79
CA PHE A 155 18.14 20.25 6.30
C PHE A 155 19.22 21.06 6.99
N GLY A 156 19.55 22.24 6.43
CA GLY A 156 20.39 23.23 7.11
C GLY A 156 19.55 24.17 8.00
N LEU A 157 20.14 24.73 9.07
CA LEU A 157 19.44 25.70 9.92
C LEU A 157 18.98 26.94 9.13
N ARG A 158 19.76 27.37 8.13
CA ARG A 158 19.35 28.47 7.23
C ARG A 158 18.17 28.08 6.35
N ASP A 159 18.16 26.84 5.88
CA ASP A 159 17.08 26.32 5.04
C ASP A 159 15.77 26.24 5.83
N LEU A 160 15.84 25.76 7.08
CA LEU A 160 14.67 25.74 7.99
C LEU A 160 14.16 27.15 8.30
N GLY A 161 15.07 28.12 8.48
CA GLY A 161 14.71 29.52 8.70
C GLY A 161 14.14 30.22 7.46
N ALA A 162 14.38 29.70 6.27
CA ALA A 162 13.85 30.22 5.01
C ALA A 162 12.46 29.66 4.65
N MET A 163 12.03 28.58 5.29
CA MET A 163 10.69 28.02 5.07
C MET A 163 9.61 28.99 5.47
N ASP A 164 8.51 29.00 4.73
CA ASP A 164 7.32 29.75 5.09
C ASP A 164 6.49 28.97 6.12
N PRO A 165 6.48 29.42 7.40
CA PRO A 165 5.76 28.69 8.43
C PRO A 165 4.23 28.78 8.26
N VAL A 166 3.71 29.85 7.64
CA VAL A 166 2.28 30.02 7.40
C VAL A 166 1.81 29.05 6.33
N ALA A 167 2.54 28.98 5.22
CA ALA A 167 2.26 28.02 4.15
C ALA A 167 2.40 26.55 4.60
N ALA A 168 3.27 26.26 5.57
CA ALA A 168 3.44 24.92 6.15
C ALA A 168 2.35 24.53 7.19
N MET A 169 1.59 25.49 7.72
CA MET A 169 0.59 25.24 8.77
C MET A 169 -0.45 24.17 8.42
N PRO A 170 -0.93 24.03 7.15
CA PRO A 170 -1.85 22.96 6.79
C PRO A 170 -1.35 21.55 7.13
N LEU A 171 -0.03 21.33 7.15
CA LEU A 171 0.57 20.04 7.55
C LEU A 171 0.33 19.69 9.02
N PHE A 172 0.16 20.70 9.89
CA PHE A 172 -0.05 20.52 11.34
C PHE A 172 -1.52 20.43 11.74
N ASP A 173 -2.45 20.82 10.85
CA ASP A 173 -3.90 20.68 11.03
C ASP A 173 -4.54 19.85 9.91
N VAL A 174 -3.90 18.75 9.52
CA VAL A 174 -4.50 17.79 8.61
C VAL A 174 -5.72 17.17 9.29
N ARG A 175 -6.87 17.38 8.69
CA ARG A 175 -8.13 16.75 9.07
C ARG A 175 -8.76 16.09 7.85
N VAL A 176 -9.10 14.82 7.98
CA VAL A 176 -9.74 14.05 6.91
C VAL A 176 -11.26 14.06 7.14
N PRO A 177 -12.10 14.40 6.15
CA PRO A 177 -11.76 14.66 4.73
C PRO A 177 -11.41 16.12 4.37
N ASP A 178 -11.47 17.07 5.30
CA ASP A 178 -11.33 18.52 5.03
C ASP A 178 -10.04 18.89 4.29
N VAL A 179 -8.96 18.13 4.48
CA VAL A 179 -7.67 18.33 3.78
C VAL A 179 -7.84 18.32 2.26
N TYR A 180 -8.74 17.51 1.74
CA TYR A 180 -9.01 17.45 0.30
C TYR A 180 -9.75 18.69 -0.20
N THR A 181 -10.64 19.25 0.58
CA THR A 181 -11.31 20.52 0.22
C THR A 181 -10.30 21.67 0.10
N ARG A 182 -9.24 21.65 0.93
CA ARG A 182 -8.24 22.72 0.98
C ARG A 182 -7.09 22.54 0.00
N LEU A 183 -6.61 21.31 -0.18
CA LEU A 183 -5.33 21.03 -0.84
C LEU A 183 -5.45 20.17 -2.11
N ASP A 184 -6.63 19.62 -2.45
CA ASP A 184 -6.75 18.76 -3.63
C ASP A 184 -6.58 19.53 -4.95
N GLY A 185 -6.89 20.84 -4.94
CA GLY A 185 -6.79 21.71 -6.13
C GLY A 185 -5.39 22.17 -6.51
N ILE A 186 -4.35 21.81 -5.72
CA ILE A 186 -2.95 22.17 -6.00
C ILE A 186 -2.07 20.90 -6.02
N SER A 187 -0.96 20.99 -6.75
CA SER A 187 -0.02 19.89 -6.81
C SER A 187 0.86 19.79 -5.55
N ALA A 188 1.40 18.62 -5.29
CA ALA A 188 2.39 18.42 -4.22
C ALA A 188 3.65 19.28 -4.45
N HIS A 189 4.04 19.47 -5.73
CA HIS A 189 5.14 20.35 -6.12
C HIS A 189 4.85 21.81 -5.72
N ASP A 190 3.72 22.38 -6.18
CA ASP A 190 3.36 23.77 -5.92
C ASP A 190 3.17 24.05 -4.42
N PHE A 191 2.63 23.06 -3.67
CA PHE A 191 2.52 23.15 -2.23
C PHE A 191 3.90 23.25 -1.56
N LEU A 192 4.89 22.43 -1.96
CA LEU A 192 6.23 22.49 -1.41
C LEU A 192 6.97 23.78 -1.83
N ASP A 193 6.69 24.33 -3.02
CA ASP A 193 7.19 25.64 -3.45
C ASP A 193 6.62 26.76 -2.57
N ALA A 194 5.32 26.75 -2.30
CA ALA A 194 4.68 27.71 -1.40
C ALA A 194 5.26 27.66 0.03
N VAL A 195 5.55 26.44 0.53
CA VAL A 195 6.23 26.25 1.82
C VAL A 195 7.69 26.68 1.79
N ARG A 196 8.26 26.96 0.63
CA ARG A 196 9.72 27.16 0.41
C ARG A 196 10.53 25.99 0.99
N PHE A 197 10.04 24.77 0.70
CA PHE A 197 10.68 23.57 1.19
C PHE A 197 12.11 23.46 0.61
N PRO A 198 13.14 23.17 1.44
CA PRO A 198 14.53 23.23 1.00
C PRO A 198 14.81 22.31 -0.20
N GLU A 199 15.44 22.84 -1.24
CA GLU A 199 15.74 22.08 -2.47
C GLU A 199 16.54 20.80 -2.17
N LYS A 200 17.53 20.91 -1.27
CA LYS A 200 18.36 19.78 -0.84
C LYS A 200 17.57 18.68 -0.13
N ALA A 201 16.41 19.00 0.44
CA ALA A 201 15.55 18.07 1.15
C ALA A 201 14.34 17.61 0.34
N ARG A 202 14.11 18.16 -0.86
CA ARG A 202 12.96 17.82 -1.72
C ARG A 202 12.89 16.34 -2.05
N HIS A 203 14.04 15.72 -2.27
CA HIS A 203 14.10 14.27 -2.49
C HIS A 203 13.45 13.49 -1.34
N LEU A 204 13.60 13.91 -0.08
CA LEU A 204 12.98 13.24 1.06
C LEU A 204 11.45 13.32 0.99
N ALA A 205 10.89 14.49 0.65
CA ALA A 205 9.46 14.65 0.49
C ALA A 205 8.92 13.87 -0.72
N PHE A 206 9.67 13.86 -1.82
CA PHE A 206 9.23 13.21 -3.06
C PHE A 206 9.46 11.70 -3.05
N GLU A 207 10.56 11.22 -2.52
CA GLU A 207 10.92 9.81 -2.61
C GLU A 207 10.35 8.97 -1.49
N VAL A 208 10.27 9.52 -0.28
CA VAL A 208 9.63 8.82 0.84
C VAL A 208 8.10 8.83 0.72
N PHE A 209 7.52 9.92 0.21
CA PHE A 209 6.05 10.10 0.24
C PHE A 209 5.38 10.00 -1.13
N SER A 210 5.81 10.81 -2.11
CA SER A 210 5.10 10.82 -3.39
C SER A 210 5.43 9.62 -4.27
N ARG A 211 6.63 9.05 -4.19
CA ARG A 211 6.94 7.81 -4.91
C ARG A 211 6.18 6.58 -4.38
N SER A 212 5.74 6.61 -3.14
CA SER A 212 4.79 5.61 -2.64
C SER A 212 3.45 5.61 -3.40
N PHE A 213 3.14 6.70 -4.11
CA PHE A 213 2.00 6.80 -5.02
C PHE A 213 2.38 6.65 -6.50
N PHE A 214 3.63 6.36 -6.82
CA PHE A 214 4.13 6.17 -8.18
C PHE A 214 3.82 7.37 -9.10
N ALA A 215 3.88 8.59 -8.57
CA ALA A 215 3.44 9.77 -9.28
C ALA A 215 4.49 10.90 -9.29
N ASP A 216 4.55 11.64 -10.40
CA ASP A 216 5.27 12.92 -10.43
C ASP A 216 4.59 13.89 -9.45
N PRO A 217 5.36 14.60 -8.59
CA PRO A 217 4.83 15.58 -7.65
C PRO A 217 3.97 16.68 -8.28
N ARG A 218 4.20 17.01 -9.57
CA ARG A 218 3.38 17.98 -10.32
C ARG A 218 2.00 17.45 -10.68
N GLN A 219 1.84 16.14 -10.70
CA GLN A 219 0.56 15.48 -10.96
C GLN A 219 -0.17 15.03 -9.70
N LEU A 220 0.58 14.81 -8.61
CA LEU A 220 0.02 14.35 -7.34
C LEU A 220 -0.69 15.49 -6.60
N SER A 221 -1.89 15.23 -6.09
CA SER A 221 -2.61 16.14 -5.18
C SER A 221 -1.82 16.42 -3.90
N ALA A 222 -1.69 17.69 -3.52
CA ALA A 222 -1.06 18.10 -2.25
C ALA A 222 -1.81 17.55 -1.03
N ALA A 223 -3.11 17.25 -1.15
CA ALA A 223 -3.87 16.63 -0.07
C ALA A 223 -3.36 15.21 0.25
N GLU A 224 -2.96 14.41 -0.76
CA GLU A 224 -2.37 13.09 -0.52
C GLU A 224 -0.99 13.21 0.13
N LEU A 225 -0.15 14.18 -0.29
CA LEU A 225 1.12 14.46 0.37
C LEU A 225 0.93 14.84 1.84
N ALA A 226 0.00 15.77 2.13
CA ALA A 226 -0.30 16.20 3.49
C ALA A 226 -0.86 15.06 4.35
N LEU A 227 -1.70 14.21 3.78
CA LEU A 227 -2.21 13.01 4.46
C LEU A 227 -1.08 12.05 4.80
N MET A 228 -0.16 11.79 3.88
CA MET A 228 1.01 10.92 4.13
C MET A 228 1.88 11.49 5.25
N PHE A 229 2.18 12.79 5.20
CA PHE A 229 2.91 13.47 6.27
C PHE A 229 2.20 13.30 7.63
N HIS A 230 0.87 13.46 7.65
CA HIS A 230 0.08 13.24 8.85
C HIS A 230 0.22 11.82 9.39
N ILE A 231 -0.04 10.78 8.59
CA ILE A 231 -0.05 9.40 9.09
C ILE A 231 1.33 8.90 9.51
N TYR A 232 2.40 9.39 8.90
CA TYR A 232 3.76 8.95 9.22
C TYR A 232 4.39 9.76 10.35
N PHE A 233 4.21 11.08 10.41
CA PHE A 233 4.93 11.92 11.37
C PHE A 233 4.06 12.50 12.48
N LEU A 234 2.79 12.79 12.24
CA LEU A 234 1.95 13.53 13.19
C LEU A 234 0.82 12.70 13.79
N GLY A 235 0.36 11.67 13.11
CA GLY A 235 -0.79 10.87 13.53
C GLY A 235 -0.41 9.69 14.44
N SER A 236 0.78 9.12 14.32
CA SER A 236 1.16 7.90 15.03
C SER A 236 2.61 7.92 15.52
N ALA A 237 2.84 7.40 16.72
CA ALA A 237 4.19 7.09 17.22
C ALA A 237 4.78 5.83 16.56
N GLU A 238 4.01 5.13 15.73
CA GLU A 238 4.40 3.94 14.98
C GLU A 238 4.55 4.23 13.47
N GLY A 239 4.36 5.48 13.06
CA GLY A 239 4.31 5.89 11.66
C GLY A 239 5.55 5.58 10.85
N LEU A 240 6.72 5.61 11.47
CA LEU A 240 8.00 5.33 10.83
C LEU A 240 8.52 3.90 11.08
N LEU A 241 7.73 3.07 11.75
CA LEU A 241 8.09 1.68 12.04
C LEU A 241 7.39 0.75 11.06
N PHE A 242 8.14 -0.10 10.41
CA PHE A 242 7.59 -1.09 9.48
C PHE A 242 8.28 -2.45 9.63
N ASP A 243 7.57 -3.44 9.16
CA ASP A 243 8.02 -4.82 9.09
C ASP A 243 7.96 -5.28 7.61
N VAL A 244 8.69 -6.36 7.29
CA VAL A 244 8.66 -7.04 6.00
C VAL A 244 8.35 -8.52 6.21
N PRO A 245 7.74 -9.22 5.25
CA PRO A 245 7.53 -10.66 5.35
C PRO A 245 8.86 -11.43 5.34
N ARG A 246 8.93 -12.48 6.17
CA ARG A 246 10.10 -13.36 6.28
C ARG A 246 10.16 -14.44 5.19
N ALA A 247 9.07 -14.63 4.48
CA ALA A 247 8.96 -15.55 3.35
C ALA A 247 8.25 -14.83 2.20
N PRO A 248 8.25 -15.40 0.98
CA PRO A 248 7.47 -14.87 -0.13
C PRO A 248 6.02 -14.58 0.25
N PHE A 249 5.43 -13.52 -0.34
CA PHE A 249 4.09 -13.06 0.02
C PHE A 249 3.01 -14.14 0.02
N PRO A 250 2.95 -15.07 -0.96
CA PRO A 250 1.97 -16.14 -0.93
C PRO A 250 2.08 -16.98 0.34
N ASP A 251 3.28 -17.40 0.71
CA ASP A 251 3.51 -18.32 1.84
C ASP A 251 3.37 -17.62 3.19
N ALA A 252 3.87 -16.39 3.28
CA ALA A 252 3.79 -15.64 4.52
C ALA A 252 2.37 -15.15 4.82
N LEU A 253 1.58 -14.75 3.79
CA LEU A 253 0.38 -13.95 3.98
C LEU A 253 -0.87 -14.57 3.34
N TRP A 254 -0.85 -14.88 2.03
CA TRP A 254 -2.09 -15.05 1.28
C TRP A 254 -2.58 -16.48 1.21
N ASN A 255 -1.71 -17.49 1.09
CA ASN A 255 -2.13 -18.89 1.13
C ASN A 255 -2.75 -19.25 2.48
N PRO A 256 -2.14 -18.89 3.64
CA PRO A 256 -2.81 -19.10 4.92
C PRO A 256 -4.14 -18.39 5.08
N LEU A 257 -4.30 -17.21 4.45
CA LEU A 257 -5.55 -16.45 4.49
C LEU A 257 -6.62 -17.06 3.56
N ALA A 258 -6.21 -17.62 2.43
CA ALA A 258 -7.11 -18.41 1.57
C ALA A 258 -7.67 -19.62 2.32
N ASP A 259 -6.79 -20.41 2.96
CA ASP A 259 -7.20 -21.55 3.80
C ASP A 259 -8.14 -21.12 4.94
N TYR A 260 -7.88 -19.94 5.53
CA TYR A 260 -8.75 -19.36 6.56
C TYR A 260 -10.15 -19.05 6.00
N LEU A 261 -10.23 -18.44 4.83
CA LEU A 261 -11.47 -18.12 4.13
C LEU A 261 -12.27 -19.39 3.82
N GLU A 262 -11.62 -20.43 3.29
CA GLU A 262 -12.26 -21.71 2.95
C GLU A 262 -12.80 -22.42 4.20
N ARG A 263 -12.06 -22.42 5.31
CA ARG A 263 -12.55 -22.93 6.59
C ARG A 263 -13.79 -22.17 7.12
N HIS A 264 -13.99 -20.91 6.70
CA HIS A 264 -15.19 -20.14 7.01
C HIS A 264 -16.29 -20.28 5.95
N GLY A 265 -16.10 -21.19 4.98
CA GLY A 265 -17.10 -21.52 3.95
C GLY A 265 -17.11 -20.56 2.76
N ALA A 266 -16.07 -19.75 2.58
CA ALA A 266 -15.88 -19.00 1.34
C ALA A 266 -15.32 -19.90 0.23
N ARG A 267 -15.59 -19.53 -1.02
CA ARG A 267 -14.98 -20.14 -2.21
C ARG A 267 -13.98 -19.16 -2.79
N VAL A 268 -12.72 -19.59 -2.94
CA VAL A 268 -11.65 -18.77 -3.56
C VAL A 268 -11.40 -19.31 -4.96
N ARG A 269 -11.60 -18.46 -5.99
CA ARG A 269 -11.44 -18.81 -7.40
C ARG A 269 -10.36 -17.91 -8.02
N THR A 270 -9.13 -18.38 -8.02
CA THR A 270 -8.01 -17.77 -8.75
C THR A 270 -8.02 -18.21 -10.21
N GLY A 271 -7.34 -17.47 -11.09
CA GLY A 271 -7.35 -17.72 -12.54
C GLY A 271 -8.72 -17.56 -13.18
N THR A 272 -9.64 -16.83 -12.50
CA THR A 272 -11.05 -16.71 -12.93
C THR A 272 -11.40 -15.23 -13.12
N PRO A 273 -11.16 -14.65 -14.31
CA PRO A 273 -11.50 -13.26 -14.59
C PRO A 273 -13.04 -13.08 -14.62
N VAL A 274 -13.53 -12.04 -13.95
CA VAL A 274 -14.92 -11.60 -14.09
C VAL A 274 -15.03 -10.74 -15.35
N GLU A 275 -15.85 -11.19 -16.27
CA GLU A 275 -16.07 -10.55 -17.58
C GLU A 275 -17.14 -9.48 -17.51
N HIS A 276 -18.24 -9.78 -16.81
CA HIS A 276 -19.41 -8.90 -16.74
C HIS A 276 -20.09 -8.98 -15.38
N VAL A 277 -20.70 -7.87 -14.96
CA VAL A 277 -21.54 -7.75 -13.75
C VAL A 277 -22.81 -7.03 -14.13
N ALA A 278 -23.95 -7.66 -13.97
CA ALA A 278 -25.25 -7.08 -14.30
C ALA A 278 -26.25 -7.19 -13.15
N PRO A 279 -27.10 -6.18 -12.91
CA PRO A 279 -28.24 -6.31 -12.03
C PRO A 279 -29.17 -7.43 -12.52
N ALA A 280 -29.59 -8.29 -11.62
CA ALA A 280 -30.59 -9.35 -11.91
C ALA A 280 -32.01 -8.80 -11.83
N ARG A 281 -32.96 -9.40 -12.60
CA ARG A 281 -34.39 -8.98 -12.62
C ARG A 281 -35.09 -9.23 -11.30
N ASP A 282 -34.71 -10.29 -10.62
CA ASP A 282 -35.22 -10.77 -9.33
C ASP A 282 -34.52 -10.13 -8.11
N GLY A 283 -33.69 -9.16 -8.37
CA GLY A 283 -32.82 -8.50 -7.38
C GLY A 283 -31.44 -9.15 -7.28
N GLY A 284 -30.45 -8.42 -6.72
CA GLY A 284 -29.06 -8.87 -6.69
C GLY A 284 -28.35 -8.66 -8.02
N TYR A 285 -27.36 -9.50 -8.29
CA TYR A 285 -26.42 -9.36 -9.41
C TYR A 285 -26.11 -10.72 -10.05
N ARG A 286 -25.81 -10.71 -11.35
CA ARG A 286 -25.23 -11.84 -12.08
C ARG A 286 -23.78 -11.54 -12.40
N ILE A 287 -22.91 -12.50 -12.13
CA ILE A 287 -21.47 -12.46 -12.42
C ILE A 287 -21.21 -13.42 -13.57
N THR A 288 -20.62 -12.92 -14.64
CA THR A 288 -20.20 -13.75 -15.78
C THR A 288 -18.72 -14.07 -15.70
N THR A 289 -18.39 -15.35 -15.75
CA THR A 289 -17.02 -15.88 -15.83
C THR A 289 -16.99 -17.03 -16.84
N ASP A 290 -16.07 -17.01 -17.79
CA ASP A 290 -15.95 -18.06 -18.82
C ASP A 290 -17.28 -18.37 -19.55
N GLY A 291 -18.12 -17.33 -19.73
CA GLY A 291 -19.44 -17.44 -20.35
C GLY A 291 -20.57 -17.91 -19.41
N ASP A 292 -20.26 -18.38 -18.21
CA ASP A 292 -21.26 -18.85 -17.22
C ASP A 292 -21.74 -17.70 -16.33
N GLU A 293 -23.04 -17.64 -16.09
CA GLU A 293 -23.66 -16.66 -15.20
C GLU A 293 -24.01 -17.26 -13.83
N THR A 294 -23.49 -16.64 -12.77
CA THR A 294 -23.79 -17.02 -11.37
C THR A 294 -24.51 -15.89 -10.65
N PRO A 295 -25.66 -16.14 -10.00
CA PRO A 295 -26.41 -15.13 -9.25
C PRO A 295 -25.83 -14.91 -7.85
N TYR A 296 -25.89 -13.64 -7.37
CA TYR A 296 -25.50 -13.21 -6.03
C TYR A 296 -26.45 -12.12 -5.52
N ASP A 297 -26.66 -12.10 -4.19
CA ASP A 297 -27.47 -11.06 -3.55
C ASP A 297 -26.74 -9.71 -3.54
N SER A 298 -25.40 -9.71 -3.51
CA SER A 298 -24.58 -8.51 -3.47
C SER A 298 -23.19 -8.70 -4.09
N VAL A 299 -22.53 -7.58 -4.41
CA VAL A 299 -21.20 -7.56 -5.03
C VAL A 299 -20.29 -6.57 -4.34
N VAL A 300 -19.05 -6.99 -4.09
CA VAL A 300 -17.92 -6.13 -3.71
C VAL A 300 -16.99 -6.01 -4.91
N LEU A 301 -16.83 -4.81 -5.45
CA LEU A 301 -15.85 -4.51 -6.50
C LEU A 301 -14.54 -4.08 -5.83
N ALA A 302 -13.57 -4.99 -5.76
CA ALA A 302 -12.28 -4.79 -5.12
C ALA A 302 -11.13 -4.77 -6.16
N LEU A 303 -11.31 -3.99 -7.20
CA LEU A 303 -10.46 -3.89 -8.38
C LEU A 303 -9.49 -2.70 -8.29
N ASP A 304 -8.39 -2.76 -9.05
CA ASP A 304 -7.59 -1.58 -9.35
C ASP A 304 -8.34 -0.58 -10.26
N ALA A 305 -7.77 0.62 -10.46
CA ALA A 305 -8.42 1.67 -11.24
C ALA A 305 -8.68 1.26 -12.70
N ALA A 306 -7.75 0.55 -13.33
CA ALA A 306 -7.90 0.09 -14.70
C ALA A 306 -8.94 -1.04 -14.80
N GLY A 307 -8.89 -1.98 -13.87
CA GLY A 307 -9.85 -3.10 -13.77
C GLY A 307 -11.27 -2.60 -13.54
N LEU A 308 -11.46 -1.63 -12.62
CA LEU A 308 -12.78 -1.05 -12.34
C LEU A 308 -13.34 -0.30 -13.57
N ARG A 309 -12.52 0.52 -14.24
CA ARG A 309 -12.92 1.20 -15.49
C ARG A 309 -13.32 0.18 -16.55
N SER A 310 -12.49 -0.82 -16.76
CA SER A 310 -12.71 -1.84 -17.79
C SER A 310 -13.96 -2.65 -17.53
N LEU A 311 -14.20 -3.07 -16.27
CA LEU A 311 -15.42 -3.79 -15.90
C LEU A 311 -16.68 -2.91 -16.05
N ALA A 312 -16.64 -1.67 -15.59
CA ALA A 312 -17.74 -0.73 -15.73
C ALA A 312 -18.06 -0.41 -17.20
N ALA A 313 -17.05 -0.34 -18.07
CA ALA A 313 -17.23 -0.12 -19.51
C ALA A 313 -17.90 -1.32 -20.21
N ARG A 314 -17.59 -2.55 -19.80
CA ARG A 314 -18.22 -3.77 -20.32
C ARG A 314 -19.60 -4.07 -19.72
N SER A 315 -19.87 -3.51 -18.53
CA SER A 315 -21.08 -3.77 -17.75
C SER A 315 -22.00 -2.54 -17.77
N ASP A 316 -22.68 -2.32 -18.89
CA ASP A 316 -23.43 -1.09 -19.21
C ASP A 316 -24.60 -0.78 -18.24
N ARG A 317 -25.07 -1.76 -17.46
CA ARG A 317 -26.07 -1.58 -16.39
C ARG A 317 -25.48 -1.57 -14.97
N LEU A 318 -24.15 -1.56 -14.83
CA LEU A 318 -23.48 -1.54 -13.54
C LEU A 318 -23.39 -0.10 -13.00
N GLY A 319 -24.07 0.16 -11.88
CA GLY A 319 -24.17 1.50 -11.29
C GLY A 319 -25.04 2.46 -12.12
N ASP A 320 -25.20 3.69 -11.62
CA ASP A 320 -25.88 4.76 -12.36
C ASP A 320 -24.93 5.53 -13.29
N ALA A 321 -25.46 6.36 -14.18
CA ALA A 321 -24.68 7.12 -15.13
C ALA A 321 -23.63 8.06 -14.45
N PRO A 322 -23.96 8.84 -13.39
CA PRO A 322 -22.98 9.67 -12.70
C PRO A 322 -21.86 8.86 -12.05
N TRP A 323 -22.14 7.67 -11.51
CA TRP A 323 -21.12 6.79 -10.95
C TRP A 323 -20.17 6.27 -12.05
N ARG A 324 -20.74 5.82 -13.18
CA ARG A 324 -19.97 5.32 -14.33
C ARG A 324 -19.05 6.40 -14.92
N GLU A 325 -19.54 7.63 -15.04
CA GLU A 325 -18.76 8.79 -15.51
C GLU A 325 -17.58 9.07 -14.58
N ARG A 326 -17.78 9.04 -13.25
CA ARG A 326 -16.68 9.18 -12.29
C ARG A 326 -15.66 8.06 -12.40
N VAL A 327 -16.13 6.82 -12.50
CA VAL A 327 -15.24 5.65 -12.67
C VAL A 327 -14.43 5.77 -13.97
N ALA A 328 -15.03 6.25 -15.06
CA ALA A 328 -14.34 6.44 -16.34
C ALA A 328 -13.17 7.46 -16.26
N ARG A 329 -13.27 8.45 -15.34
CA ARG A 329 -12.21 9.45 -15.12
C ARG A 329 -11.07 8.98 -14.22
N LEU A 330 -11.17 7.83 -13.58
CA LEU A 330 -10.08 7.28 -12.78
C LEU A 330 -8.84 7.09 -13.63
N ARG A 331 -7.68 7.38 -13.08
CA ARG A 331 -6.40 7.30 -13.78
C ARG A 331 -5.46 6.33 -13.08
N THR A 332 -4.56 5.74 -13.85
CA THR A 332 -3.42 4.98 -13.34
C THR A 332 -2.18 5.85 -13.31
N ALA A 333 -1.34 5.62 -12.33
CA ALA A 333 0.00 6.19 -12.26
C ALA A 333 0.88 5.68 -13.42
N PRO A 334 1.99 6.38 -13.73
CA PRO A 334 2.99 5.88 -14.67
C PRO A 334 3.50 4.48 -14.30
N PRO A 335 4.14 3.78 -15.23
CA PRO A 335 4.69 2.46 -14.97
C PRO A 335 5.70 2.46 -13.82
N PHE A 336 5.83 1.31 -13.19
CA PHE A 336 6.97 0.97 -12.35
C PHE A 336 7.70 -0.25 -12.92
N LEU A 337 8.99 -0.34 -12.62
CA LEU A 337 9.82 -1.47 -12.96
C LEU A 337 10.43 -2.06 -11.69
N VAL A 338 10.28 -3.37 -11.52
CA VAL A 338 11.01 -4.16 -10.53
C VAL A 338 11.96 -5.07 -11.28
N THR A 339 13.24 -5.04 -10.91
CA THR A 339 14.27 -5.93 -11.45
C THR A 339 14.87 -6.74 -10.33
N ARG A 340 14.70 -8.08 -10.35
CA ARG A 340 15.32 -8.97 -9.38
C ARG A 340 16.46 -9.74 -10.04
N LEU A 341 17.63 -9.66 -9.41
CA LEU A 341 18.88 -10.24 -9.87
C LEU A 341 19.31 -11.36 -8.91
N TRP A 342 19.72 -12.50 -9.45
CA TRP A 342 20.44 -13.53 -8.73
C TRP A 342 21.90 -13.44 -9.16
N LEU A 343 22.77 -13.10 -8.20
CA LEU A 343 24.21 -12.86 -8.44
C LEU A 343 25.03 -14.04 -7.94
N ASP A 344 26.10 -14.42 -8.66
CA ASP A 344 27.01 -15.50 -8.28
C ASP A 344 27.93 -15.15 -7.09
N ARG A 345 27.95 -13.88 -6.64
CA ARG A 345 28.76 -13.38 -5.52
C ARG A 345 27.91 -12.62 -4.54
N PRO A 346 28.30 -12.65 -3.24
CA PRO A 346 27.56 -11.94 -2.22
C PRO A 346 27.77 -10.42 -2.33
N VAL A 347 26.72 -9.67 -2.06
CA VAL A 347 26.80 -8.23 -1.77
C VAL A 347 27.53 -8.04 -0.45
N ALA A 348 28.34 -6.97 -0.34
CA ALA A 348 29.13 -6.68 0.85
C ALA A 348 28.29 -6.74 2.14
N PRO A 349 28.83 -7.33 3.23
CA PRO A 349 28.05 -7.64 4.43
C PRO A 349 27.52 -6.40 5.17
N ASP A 350 28.14 -5.26 5.00
CA ASP A 350 27.75 -3.97 5.58
C ASP A 350 26.59 -3.28 4.83
N ARG A 351 26.19 -3.79 3.64
CA ARG A 351 25.05 -3.25 2.91
C ARG A 351 23.75 -3.55 3.66
N PRO A 352 22.86 -2.54 3.82
CA PRO A 352 21.57 -2.76 4.47
C PRO A 352 20.69 -3.67 3.63
N GLY A 353 19.76 -4.36 4.30
CA GLY A 353 18.75 -5.16 3.61
C GLY A 353 17.82 -4.34 2.73
N PHE A 354 17.60 -3.07 3.07
CA PHE A 354 16.84 -2.10 2.27
C PHE A 354 17.60 -0.78 2.25
N LEU A 355 17.69 -0.15 1.07
CA LEU A 355 18.25 1.18 0.87
C LEU A 355 17.36 1.95 -0.11
N GLY A 356 16.74 3.04 0.35
CA GLY A 356 16.12 4.02 -0.55
C GLY A 356 17.19 4.86 -1.22
N THR A 357 17.03 5.14 -2.51
CA THR A 357 18.00 5.90 -3.30
C THR A 357 17.35 7.08 -4.00
N SER A 358 18.11 8.13 -4.22
CA SER A 358 17.73 9.31 -4.99
C SER A 358 18.91 9.92 -5.71
N GLY A 359 18.65 10.62 -6.82
CA GLY A 359 19.75 11.19 -7.63
C GLY A 359 20.60 10.15 -8.35
N PHE A 360 20.15 8.91 -8.43
CA PHE A 360 20.72 7.81 -9.22
C PHE A 360 19.82 7.47 -10.42
N GLY A 361 19.36 8.50 -11.15
CA GLY A 361 18.45 8.32 -12.26
C GLY A 361 17.08 7.79 -11.83
N THR A 362 16.68 6.63 -12.35
CA THR A 362 15.38 6.01 -12.04
C THR A 362 15.44 4.99 -10.89
N LEU A 363 16.61 4.72 -10.33
CA LEU A 363 16.75 3.78 -9.21
C LEU A 363 16.24 4.40 -7.91
N ASP A 364 15.16 3.88 -7.37
CA ASP A 364 14.47 4.37 -6.17
C ASP A 364 14.78 3.59 -4.91
N ASN A 365 15.03 2.29 -5.03
CA ASN A 365 15.55 1.50 -3.92
C ASN A 365 16.27 0.24 -4.38
N ILE A 366 17.10 -0.26 -3.45
CA ILE A 366 17.79 -1.55 -3.53
C ILE A 366 17.38 -2.37 -2.33
N SER A 367 16.94 -3.59 -2.56
CA SER A 367 16.66 -4.58 -1.54
C SER A 367 17.62 -5.75 -1.67
N VAL A 368 18.32 -6.12 -0.59
CA VAL A 368 19.14 -7.33 -0.50
C VAL A 368 18.29 -8.38 0.21
N LEU A 369 17.57 -9.21 -0.55
CA LEU A 369 16.46 -10.01 -0.05
C LEU A 369 16.88 -11.07 0.97
N GLU A 370 18.03 -11.70 0.79
CA GLU A 370 18.55 -12.71 1.72
C GLU A 370 18.80 -12.18 3.14
N ARG A 371 18.72 -10.86 3.36
CA ARG A 371 18.86 -10.26 4.69
C ARG A 371 17.61 -10.45 5.58
N TRP A 372 16.46 -10.77 4.99
CA TRP A 372 15.21 -10.94 5.75
C TRP A 372 14.27 -12.01 5.19
N GLU A 373 14.39 -12.40 3.90
CA GLU A 373 13.47 -13.32 3.24
C GLU A 373 14.10 -14.71 3.14
N ASP A 374 13.44 -15.69 3.72
CA ASP A 374 13.96 -17.03 3.93
C ASP A 374 14.24 -17.81 2.61
N GLU A 375 13.47 -17.58 1.53
CA GLU A 375 13.71 -18.24 0.22
C GLU A 375 15.01 -17.71 -0.39
N ALA A 376 15.18 -16.38 -0.43
CA ALA A 376 16.40 -15.75 -0.91
C ALA A 376 17.61 -16.13 -0.06
N ALA A 377 17.44 -16.20 1.28
CA ALA A 377 18.50 -16.62 2.20
C ALA A 377 18.96 -18.06 1.94
N ARG A 378 18.00 -18.99 1.70
CA ARG A 378 18.34 -20.38 1.34
C ARG A 378 19.07 -20.47 0.01
N TRP A 379 18.64 -19.69 -1.00
CA TRP A 379 19.31 -19.64 -2.29
C TRP A 379 20.74 -19.10 -2.15
N ALA A 380 20.92 -17.97 -1.46
CA ALA A 380 22.23 -17.36 -1.22
C ALA A 380 23.18 -18.30 -0.45
N ALA A 381 22.69 -18.96 0.61
CA ALA A 381 23.48 -19.92 1.37
C ALA A 381 23.95 -21.13 0.54
N ARG A 382 23.12 -21.61 -0.41
CA ARG A 382 23.45 -22.73 -1.28
C ARG A 382 24.48 -22.37 -2.36
N THR A 383 24.37 -21.15 -2.90
CA THR A 383 25.16 -20.73 -4.08
C THR A 383 26.37 -19.86 -3.75
N GLY A 384 26.41 -19.29 -2.55
CA GLY A 384 27.40 -18.28 -2.16
C GLY A 384 27.13 -16.89 -2.76
N GLY A 385 25.96 -16.70 -3.38
CA GLY A 385 25.57 -15.48 -4.10
C GLY A 385 24.67 -14.53 -3.29
N SER A 386 24.00 -13.61 -3.98
CA SER A 386 23.02 -12.68 -3.43
C SER A 386 21.78 -12.56 -4.33
N VAL A 387 20.63 -12.26 -3.71
CA VAL A 387 19.39 -11.91 -4.41
C VAL A 387 19.10 -10.44 -4.19
N VAL A 388 19.26 -9.64 -5.24
CA VAL A 388 19.12 -8.18 -5.18
C VAL A 388 17.91 -7.75 -5.99
N GLU A 389 17.07 -6.91 -5.40
CA GLU A 389 15.89 -6.36 -6.07
C GLU A 389 16.02 -4.84 -6.18
N LEU A 390 15.76 -4.33 -7.38
CA LEU A 390 15.85 -2.92 -7.75
C LEU A 390 14.46 -2.42 -8.14
N HIS A 391 14.15 -1.19 -7.76
CA HIS A 391 12.88 -0.56 -8.10
C HIS A 391 13.09 0.77 -8.81
N ALA A 392 12.29 1.01 -9.85
CA ALA A 392 12.05 2.31 -10.44
C ALA A 392 10.55 2.61 -10.41
N TYR A 393 10.18 3.71 -9.80
CA TYR A 393 8.79 4.16 -9.68
C TYR A 393 8.53 5.35 -10.61
N ALA A 394 7.27 5.51 -11.04
CA ALA A 394 6.87 6.61 -11.91
C ALA A 394 7.79 6.75 -13.14
N VAL A 395 8.14 5.63 -13.75
CA VAL A 395 8.97 5.62 -14.96
C VAL A 395 8.23 6.41 -16.05
N PRO A 396 8.91 7.33 -16.77
CA PRO A 396 8.26 8.09 -17.84
C PRO A 396 7.60 7.15 -18.85
N PRO A 397 6.35 7.43 -19.26
CA PRO A 397 5.60 6.54 -20.17
C PRO A 397 6.29 6.29 -21.51
N GLU A 398 7.10 7.26 -21.97
CA GLU A 398 7.89 7.22 -23.19
C GLU A 398 9.21 6.45 -23.06
N ALA A 399 9.59 6.04 -21.85
CA ALA A 399 10.85 5.32 -21.62
C ALA A 399 10.81 3.92 -22.22
N ALA A 400 11.84 3.57 -22.96
CA ALA A 400 11.98 2.23 -23.51
C ALA A 400 12.33 1.26 -22.37
N ARG A 401 11.55 0.19 -22.27
CA ARG A 401 11.63 -0.78 -21.17
C ARG A 401 13.02 -1.41 -21.05
N ASP A 402 13.60 -1.88 -22.15
CA ASP A 402 14.91 -2.49 -22.20
C ASP A 402 16.05 -1.53 -21.79
N VAL A 403 15.89 -0.24 -22.12
CA VAL A 403 16.82 0.81 -21.70
C VAL A 403 16.75 1.01 -20.18
N GLU A 404 15.55 1.03 -19.61
CA GLU A 404 15.37 1.19 -18.16
C GLU A 404 15.84 -0.04 -17.38
N GLU A 405 15.59 -1.26 -17.87
CA GLU A 405 16.09 -2.49 -17.29
C GLU A 405 17.62 -2.48 -17.16
N LYS A 406 18.32 -2.10 -18.24
CA LYS A 406 19.76 -1.96 -18.24
C LYS A 406 20.24 -0.83 -17.32
N ARG A 407 19.55 0.31 -17.38
CA ARG A 407 19.88 1.50 -16.57
C ARG A 407 19.84 1.17 -15.07
N LEU A 408 18.85 0.42 -14.59
CA LEU A 408 18.78 0.02 -13.19
C LEU A 408 20.01 -0.79 -12.74
N VAL A 409 20.48 -1.72 -13.57
CA VAL A 409 21.67 -2.52 -13.28
C VAL A 409 22.93 -1.63 -13.26
N ASP A 410 23.07 -0.72 -14.22
CA ASP A 410 24.20 0.24 -14.24
C ASP A 410 24.20 1.15 -12.99
N GLN A 411 23.01 1.52 -12.50
CA GLN A 411 22.87 2.33 -11.28
C GLN A 411 23.15 1.51 -10.01
N LEU A 412 22.77 0.22 -9.96
CA LEU A 412 23.19 -0.69 -8.89
C LEU A 412 24.72 -0.70 -8.78
N HIS A 413 25.42 -0.85 -9.90
CA HIS A 413 26.89 -0.85 -9.92
C HIS A 413 27.52 0.48 -9.48
N ARG A 414 26.80 1.58 -9.50
CA ARG A 414 27.25 2.87 -8.95
C ARG A 414 27.07 2.92 -7.43
N VAL A 415 25.96 2.38 -6.92
CA VAL A 415 25.63 2.39 -5.49
C VAL A 415 26.36 1.27 -4.75
N TYR A 416 26.45 0.08 -5.37
CA TYR A 416 27.14 -1.11 -4.86
C TYR A 416 28.23 -1.55 -5.84
N PRO A 417 29.41 -0.89 -5.86
CA PRO A 417 30.48 -1.15 -6.86
C PRO A 417 30.97 -2.60 -6.90
N GLU A 418 30.88 -3.32 -5.78
CA GLU A 418 31.24 -4.74 -5.68
C GLU A 418 30.41 -5.63 -6.62
N THR A 419 29.20 -5.23 -6.96
CA THR A 419 28.32 -6.00 -7.86
C THR A 419 28.80 -6.02 -9.33
N ARG A 420 29.75 -5.14 -9.70
CA ARG A 420 30.35 -5.16 -11.05
C ARG A 420 31.15 -6.44 -11.35
N ALA A 421 31.72 -7.05 -10.31
CA ALA A 421 32.48 -8.27 -10.42
C ALA A 421 31.61 -9.54 -10.35
N ALA A 422 30.31 -9.38 -10.07
CA ALA A 422 29.38 -10.49 -10.00
C ALA A 422 28.78 -10.80 -11.38
N THR A 423 28.60 -12.09 -11.66
CA THR A 423 27.85 -12.56 -12.82
C THR A 423 26.37 -12.63 -12.47
N VAL A 424 25.51 -12.12 -13.34
CA VAL A 424 24.07 -12.31 -13.22
C VAL A 424 23.70 -13.72 -13.63
N VAL A 425 23.42 -14.58 -12.66
CA VAL A 425 22.99 -15.97 -12.86
C VAL A 425 21.61 -16.01 -13.51
N ASP A 426 20.70 -15.18 -12.98
CA ASP A 426 19.35 -15.00 -13.53
C ASP A 426 18.83 -13.58 -13.25
N VAL A 427 17.87 -13.15 -14.07
CA VAL A 427 17.20 -11.86 -13.93
C VAL A 427 15.73 -11.99 -14.26
N ARG A 428 14.87 -11.31 -13.48
CA ARG A 428 13.44 -11.18 -13.73
C ARG A 428 13.04 -9.71 -13.64
N HIS A 429 12.15 -9.33 -14.54
CA HIS A 429 11.64 -7.96 -14.63
C HIS A 429 10.11 -7.97 -14.56
N GLU A 430 9.55 -7.08 -13.74
CA GLU A 430 8.12 -6.75 -13.70
C GLU A 430 7.91 -5.30 -14.10
N TRP A 431 7.21 -5.10 -15.20
CA TRP A 431 6.80 -3.78 -15.69
C TRP A 431 5.29 -3.68 -15.66
N ARG A 432 4.74 -2.79 -14.81
CA ARG A 432 3.29 -2.64 -14.61
C ARG A 432 2.89 -1.17 -14.47
N ALA A 433 1.64 -0.86 -14.85
CA ALA A 433 1.01 0.46 -14.74
C ALA A 433 -0.40 0.34 -14.14
N ASP A 434 -0.51 -0.27 -12.96
CA ASP A 434 -1.78 -0.60 -12.31
C ASP A 434 -1.98 0.04 -10.92
N CYS A 435 -1.08 0.93 -10.51
CA CYS A 435 -1.28 1.76 -9.33
C CYS A 435 -2.25 2.90 -9.62
N PRO A 436 -3.14 3.28 -8.69
CA PRO A 436 -4.02 4.42 -8.90
C PRO A 436 -3.22 5.73 -8.89
N LEU A 437 -3.52 6.64 -9.80
CA LEU A 437 -3.07 8.02 -9.71
C LEU A 437 -4.08 8.82 -8.87
N PHE A 438 -3.56 9.67 -7.99
CA PHE A 438 -4.33 10.64 -7.21
C PHE A 438 -4.05 12.06 -7.75
N PRO A 439 -4.63 12.43 -8.90
CA PRO A 439 -4.29 13.67 -9.55
C PRO A 439 -4.85 14.89 -8.83
N VAL A 440 -4.29 16.06 -9.12
CA VAL A 440 -4.83 17.34 -8.69
C VAL A 440 -6.31 17.44 -9.08
N GLY A 441 -7.17 17.80 -8.12
CA GLY A 441 -8.63 17.90 -8.30
C GLY A 441 -9.37 16.57 -8.42
N GLY A 442 -8.67 15.43 -8.33
CA GLY A 442 -9.23 14.11 -8.60
C GLY A 442 -10.02 13.47 -7.45
N TYR A 443 -10.01 14.04 -6.26
CA TYR A 443 -10.65 13.44 -5.09
C TYR A 443 -12.15 13.18 -5.30
N ARG A 444 -12.85 14.10 -5.94
CA ARG A 444 -14.30 14.00 -6.18
C ARG A 444 -14.69 12.90 -7.16
N ASP A 445 -13.79 12.51 -8.06
CA ASP A 445 -14.02 11.44 -9.04
C ASP A 445 -13.83 10.04 -8.44
N ARG A 446 -13.14 9.94 -7.32
CA ARG A 446 -12.92 8.66 -6.64
C ARG A 446 -14.25 8.10 -6.14
N PRO A 447 -14.53 6.81 -6.36
CA PRO A 447 -15.74 6.18 -5.84
C PRO A 447 -15.71 6.16 -4.32
N THR A 448 -16.89 6.21 -3.70
CA THR A 448 -17.10 5.89 -2.29
C THR A 448 -17.28 4.39 -2.11
N VAL A 449 -17.17 3.89 -0.88
CA VAL A 449 -17.46 2.48 -0.57
C VAL A 449 -18.91 2.13 -0.95
N ARG A 450 -19.86 2.98 -0.56
CA ARG A 450 -21.28 2.81 -0.92
C ARG A 450 -21.54 3.38 -2.31
N THR A 451 -22.27 2.65 -3.12
CA THR A 451 -22.83 3.12 -4.39
C THR A 451 -24.30 3.49 -4.21
N PRO A 452 -24.97 4.04 -5.22
CA PRO A 452 -26.43 4.24 -5.18
C PRO A 452 -27.23 2.95 -4.96
N ASP A 453 -26.75 1.80 -5.43
CA ASP A 453 -27.31 0.50 -5.06
C ASP A 453 -26.63 -0.03 -3.78
N PRO A 454 -27.35 -0.17 -2.67
CA PRO A 454 -26.76 -0.63 -1.41
C PRO A 454 -26.16 -2.04 -1.48
N ARG A 455 -26.53 -2.86 -2.46
CA ARG A 455 -26.00 -4.22 -2.68
C ARG A 455 -24.70 -4.24 -3.50
N LEU A 456 -24.32 -3.10 -4.10
CA LEU A 456 -23.08 -2.92 -4.84
C LEU A 456 -22.16 -2.01 -4.05
N VAL A 457 -21.03 -2.52 -3.61
CA VAL A 457 -20.04 -1.75 -2.86
C VAL A 457 -18.66 -1.82 -3.51
N VAL A 458 -17.85 -0.78 -3.30
CA VAL A 458 -16.52 -0.67 -3.88
C VAL A 458 -15.47 -0.66 -2.76
N ALA A 459 -14.36 -1.35 -2.97
CA ALA A 459 -13.23 -1.39 -2.05
C ALA A 459 -11.90 -1.25 -2.81
N GLY A 460 -10.88 -0.71 -2.16
CA GLY A 460 -9.55 -0.54 -2.73
C GLY A 460 -8.89 0.74 -2.24
N ASP A 461 -7.61 0.89 -2.50
CA ASP A 461 -6.86 2.10 -2.15
C ASP A 461 -7.23 3.32 -3.02
N LEU A 462 -7.89 3.09 -4.15
CA LEU A 462 -8.47 4.13 -5.00
C LEU A 462 -9.73 4.79 -4.39
N VAL A 463 -10.37 4.14 -3.41
CA VAL A 463 -11.64 4.57 -2.85
C VAL A 463 -11.46 5.85 -2.00
N ARG A 464 -12.41 6.77 -2.15
CA ARG A 464 -12.50 7.96 -1.32
C ARG A 464 -12.94 7.60 0.09
N GLY A 465 -12.07 7.84 1.06
CA GLY A 465 -12.33 7.55 2.47
C GLY A 465 -12.41 8.81 3.32
N GLU A 466 -13.06 8.67 4.48
CA GLU A 466 -13.17 9.71 5.51
C GLU A 466 -12.17 9.48 6.67
N LEU A 467 -11.30 8.50 6.52
CA LEU A 467 -10.31 8.12 7.52
C LEU A 467 -8.89 8.45 7.02
N PRO A 468 -7.98 8.81 7.95
CA PRO A 468 -6.57 9.05 7.62
C PRO A 468 -5.84 7.73 7.37
N VAL A 469 -6.09 7.14 6.24
CA VAL A 469 -5.48 5.90 5.76
C VAL A 469 -5.01 6.04 4.31
N ALA A 470 -3.94 5.37 3.96
CA ALA A 470 -3.38 5.38 2.62
C ALA A 470 -2.87 3.98 2.22
N LEU A 471 -2.60 3.78 0.94
CA LEU A 471 -1.93 2.58 0.40
C LEU A 471 -2.61 1.27 0.84
N MET A 472 -1.82 0.28 1.28
CA MET A 472 -2.32 -1.02 1.74
C MET A 472 -3.31 -0.92 2.91
N GLU A 473 -3.12 0.05 3.82
CA GLU A 473 -4.07 0.26 4.92
C GLU A 473 -5.41 0.80 4.42
N ARG A 474 -5.40 1.68 3.41
CA ARG A 474 -6.64 2.14 2.77
C ARG A 474 -7.35 0.98 2.08
N ALA A 475 -6.63 0.09 1.42
CA ALA A 475 -7.20 -1.10 0.81
C ALA A 475 -7.87 -2.02 1.85
N ALA A 476 -7.19 -2.35 2.94
CA ALA A 476 -7.76 -3.18 4.01
C ALA A 476 -8.95 -2.50 4.70
N THR A 477 -8.83 -1.19 4.98
CA THR A 477 -9.88 -0.40 5.64
C THR A 477 -11.14 -0.34 4.80
N THR A 478 -11.03 -0.01 3.52
CA THR A 478 -12.17 0.07 2.60
C THR A 478 -12.79 -1.29 2.32
N GLY A 479 -11.98 -2.36 2.30
CA GLY A 479 -12.49 -3.73 2.26
C GLY A 479 -13.39 -4.07 3.45
N PHE A 480 -12.95 -3.75 4.66
CA PHE A 480 -13.76 -3.91 5.85
C PHE A 480 -14.98 -2.97 5.88
N GLN A 481 -14.86 -1.73 5.36
CA GLN A 481 -16.00 -0.82 5.23
C GLN A 481 -17.04 -1.34 4.24
N ALA A 482 -16.60 -1.93 3.13
CA ALA A 482 -17.48 -2.57 2.16
C ALA A 482 -18.26 -3.75 2.78
N ALA A 483 -17.55 -4.61 3.53
CA ALA A 483 -18.22 -5.66 4.28
C ALA A 483 -19.21 -5.11 5.32
N ASN A 484 -18.83 -4.06 6.06
CA ASN A 484 -19.70 -3.42 7.04
C ASN A 484 -20.97 -2.85 6.40
N ALA A 485 -20.85 -2.25 5.21
CA ALA A 485 -22.00 -1.71 4.48
C ALA A 485 -23.03 -2.78 4.10
N LEU A 486 -22.58 -3.99 3.75
CA LEU A 486 -23.46 -5.12 3.46
C LEU A 486 -24.01 -5.76 4.74
N LEU A 487 -23.17 -5.97 5.75
CA LEU A 487 -23.57 -6.57 7.03
C LEU A 487 -24.63 -5.75 7.76
N GLU A 488 -24.55 -4.41 7.66
CA GLU A 488 -25.54 -3.50 8.23
C GLU A 488 -26.93 -3.75 7.68
N GLN A 489 -27.06 -4.00 6.36
CA GLN A 489 -28.34 -4.29 5.70
C GLN A 489 -28.97 -5.59 6.22
N TRP A 490 -28.15 -6.55 6.63
CA TRP A 490 -28.62 -7.84 7.16
C TRP A 490 -28.75 -7.86 8.68
N GLY A 491 -28.58 -6.71 9.36
CA GLY A 491 -28.64 -6.60 10.82
C GLY A 491 -27.54 -7.42 11.51
N VAL A 492 -26.40 -7.58 10.86
CA VAL A 492 -25.25 -8.34 11.36
C VAL A 492 -24.15 -7.37 11.83
N ARG A 493 -23.53 -7.71 12.97
CA ARG A 493 -22.48 -6.89 13.56
C ARG A 493 -21.26 -6.82 12.63
N GLY A 494 -20.83 -5.59 12.33
CA GLY A 494 -19.71 -5.31 11.47
C GLY A 494 -18.34 -5.50 12.13
N GLN A 495 -17.30 -5.31 11.32
CA GLN A 495 -15.91 -5.28 11.72
C GLN A 495 -15.55 -3.94 12.37
N THR A 496 -14.97 -3.96 13.56
CA THR A 496 -14.39 -2.77 14.18
C THR A 496 -13.15 -2.32 13.42
N LEU A 497 -13.06 -1.03 13.11
CA LEU A 497 -11.92 -0.42 12.45
C LEU A 497 -11.04 0.34 13.44
N TRP A 498 -9.78 0.47 13.07
CA TRP A 498 -8.82 1.25 13.82
C TRP A 498 -8.13 2.23 12.88
N THR A 499 -7.80 3.42 13.38
CA THR A 499 -7.08 4.43 12.60
C THR A 499 -6.22 5.30 13.50
N VAL A 500 -5.26 6.01 12.92
CA VAL A 500 -4.60 7.12 13.58
C VAL A 500 -5.62 8.24 13.85
N PRO A 501 -5.37 9.19 14.75
CA PRO A 501 -6.24 10.34 14.92
C PRO A 501 -6.51 11.05 13.58
N ASP A 502 -7.74 11.47 13.36
CA ASP A 502 -8.21 12.15 12.13
C ASP A 502 -7.66 13.58 11.96
N ARG A 503 -6.91 14.07 12.93
CA ARG A 503 -6.25 15.37 12.92
C ARG A 503 -4.97 15.38 13.76
N GLY A 504 -4.10 16.36 13.54
CA GLY A 504 -2.85 16.52 14.26
C GLY A 504 -3.02 16.46 15.78
N ARG A 505 -2.07 15.85 16.49
CA ARG A 505 -2.17 15.56 17.93
C ARG A 505 -1.97 16.76 18.84
N ASN A 506 -1.21 17.77 18.38
CA ASN A 506 -0.86 18.93 19.18
C ASN A 506 -1.92 20.03 19.03
N ALA A 507 -2.62 20.36 20.14
CA ALA A 507 -3.70 21.33 20.14
C ALA A 507 -3.20 22.77 19.87
N VAL A 508 -2.00 23.12 20.34
CA VAL A 508 -1.39 24.44 20.13
C VAL A 508 -1.06 24.64 18.66
N LEU A 509 -0.36 23.67 18.04
CA LEU A 509 -0.05 23.74 16.62
C LEU A 509 -1.29 23.82 15.74
N ARG A 510 -2.36 23.06 16.08
CA ARG A 510 -3.65 23.19 15.38
C ARG A 510 -4.31 24.56 15.57
N GLY A 511 -4.17 25.15 16.75
CA GLY A 511 -4.67 26.50 17.03
C GLY A 511 -3.96 27.54 16.17
N LEU A 512 -2.63 27.47 16.11
CA LEU A 512 -1.80 28.34 15.28
C LEU A 512 -2.09 28.14 13.79
N ALA A 513 -2.25 26.90 13.35
CA ALA A 513 -2.59 26.58 11.95
C ALA A 513 -3.93 27.22 11.53
N ARG A 514 -4.94 27.18 12.37
CA ARG A 514 -6.24 27.80 12.10
C ARG A 514 -6.16 29.32 12.08
N TRP A 515 -5.43 29.90 13.02
CA TRP A 515 -5.21 31.34 13.06
C TRP A 515 -4.48 31.86 11.80
N ALA A 516 -3.50 31.13 11.31
CA ALA A 516 -2.74 31.48 10.10
C ALA A 516 -3.53 31.23 8.79
N SER A 517 -4.65 30.48 8.82
CA SER A 517 -5.47 30.15 7.65
C SER A 517 -6.74 30.98 7.54
N GLY A 518 -7.07 31.82 8.53
CA GLY A 518 -8.19 32.76 8.54
C GLY A 518 -7.73 34.17 8.35
#